data_9ad067b625aad347e9e4a1f13d96fd65
#
_entry.id   9ad067b625aad347e9e4a1f13d96fd65
#
_cell.length_a   1.000
_cell.length_b   1.000
_cell.length_c   1.000
_cell.angle_alpha   90.00
_cell.angle_beta   90.00
_cell.angle_gamma   90.00
#
_symmetry.space_group_name_H-M   'P 1'
#
loop_
_entity.id
_entity.type
_entity.pdbx_description
1 polymer ?
#
loop_
_entity_poly.entity_id
_entity_poly.type
_entity_poly.pdbx_seq_one_letter_code
_entity_poly.pdbx_strand_id
1 'polypeptide(L)'
;MSIALAGVVTSCDMDAPTQSTLDETSVFSQYSLAESEIMSIHVSFCQTNSYRGRFLPYYGLNSDLETGSGTQPSYSKAMSYDDKNSLWAYNTLATNGQMNTDNNAYAMFYEGIERANLAIQGIRKYGHIENNRDMAQLLGEALTLRALIYNDLIKAWGDVPARLQPNNADNVYMPRCNRDSIYKVLLADLKEAEDYCYWPNENVITKSTERVSKSFVKGLRARIALYAGGYGLRGDGYRKSKDPELASDKMYAIAKQECVDIINQHCNTLGSFEENFKKLCQDNVAAGGESLWEIPFASGRGRVVYTYGIKHQAADQYTSQNQGGANGPLPYLYYDYDKDDIRRDITCIPYEWSKDLVDGKSYQQLRGINKWCFGKYRYEWMKSERALSLGKNDDGVNWQYMRLADVYLMAAEAINALDNDQQTAWKYMKPVLDRALPAAKVEALKAKYTANQEAFFNGIVEQRGFEFAGEMLRKADLVRWGIIDEKMAEAKQKLTDLSNRAGSYKDLPLKLYYKNEGENIVIYGLNHGDTDAEGAALDGYSSKQWFVDSKTGANLLTEDYINGLYVGKPSLNCLWPIWQTFIEKSNGLLNNDGNYGQLSD
;
A
#
# COMPACT_ATOMS: atom_id res chain seq x y z
N MET A 1 55.91 67.18 4.13
CA MET A 1 54.89 67.28 3.12
C MET A 1 54.58 65.82 2.71
N SER A 2 53.61 65.20 3.38
CA SER A 2 53.23 63.80 3.14
C SER A 2 51.91 63.78 2.37
N ILE A 3 51.97 63.25 1.18
CA ILE A 3 50.80 63.09 0.33
C ILE A 3 50.15 61.72 0.67
N ALA A 4 48.95 61.75 1.23
CA ALA A 4 48.14 60.57 1.44
C ALA A 4 47.40 60.23 0.14
N LEU A 5 47.70 59.05 -0.41
CA LEU A 5 46.96 58.48 -1.54
C LEU A 5 45.76 57.71 -0.98
N ALA A 6 44.55 58.23 -1.17
CA ALA A 6 43.31 57.51 -0.89
C ALA A 6 42.97 56.60 -2.09
N GLY A 7 43.18 55.32 -1.92
CA GLY A 7 42.75 54.31 -2.85
C GLY A 7 41.22 54.08 -2.72
N VAL A 8 40.49 54.37 -3.75
CA VAL A 8 39.07 54.02 -3.90
C VAL A 8 39.03 52.50 -4.21
N VAL A 9 38.60 51.69 -3.28
CA VAL A 9 38.30 50.26 -3.51
C VAL A 9 36.89 50.24 -4.10
N THR A 10 36.78 50.16 -5.42
CA THR A 10 35.53 49.76 -6.07
C THR A 10 35.37 48.25 -5.87
N SER A 11 34.43 47.86 -5.02
CA SER A 11 33.95 46.47 -4.94
C SER A 11 33.37 46.13 -6.33
N CYS A 12 34.09 45.32 -7.09
CA CYS A 12 33.47 44.64 -8.25
C CYS A 12 32.45 43.65 -7.68
N ASP A 13 31.21 43.92 -8.01
CA ASP A 13 30.12 42.96 -7.86
C ASP A 13 30.46 41.78 -8.80
N MET A 14 30.99 40.67 -8.21
CA MET A 14 31.32 39.46 -8.95
C MET A 14 30.11 38.54 -8.96
N ASP A 15 28.95 39.03 -9.34
CA ASP A 15 27.85 38.19 -9.83
C ASP A 15 28.16 37.81 -11.29
N ALA A 16 29.10 36.90 -11.48
CA ALA A 16 29.20 36.22 -12.76
C ALA A 16 27.92 35.38 -12.91
N PRO A 17 27.09 35.63 -13.91
CA PRO A 17 25.95 34.79 -14.16
C PRO A 17 26.47 33.36 -14.33
N THR A 18 25.99 32.44 -13.48
CA THR A 18 26.31 31.03 -13.57
C THR A 18 25.79 30.51 -14.90
N GLN A 19 26.65 30.43 -15.93
CA GLN A 19 26.28 29.93 -17.27
C GLN A 19 25.96 28.43 -17.31
N SER A 20 25.95 27.72 -16.15
CA SER A 20 25.74 26.28 -16.04
C SER A 20 24.51 25.87 -15.23
N THR A 21 23.76 26.78 -14.63
CA THR A 21 22.49 26.49 -13.95
C THR A 21 21.34 27.14 -14.68
N LEU A 22 20.32 26.34 -15.05
CA LEU A 22 19.05 26.83 -15.56
C LEU A 22 18.39 27.65 -14.45
N ASP A 23 17.94 28.86 -14.77
CA ASP A 23 17.17 29.67 -13.83
C ASP A 23 15.74 29.14 -13.70
N GLU A 24 15.07 29.48 -12.62
CA GLU A 24 13.72 29.04 -12.30
C GLU A 24 12.73 29.39 -13.43
N THR A 25 12.89 30.56 -14.06
CA THR A 25 12.05 31.01 -15.18
C THR A 25 12.20 30.07 -16.37
N SER A 26 13.43 29.75 -16.75
CA SER A 26 13.71 28.84 -17.86
C SER A 26 13.15 27.43 -17.62
N VAL A 27 13.27 26.93 -16.39
CA VAL A 27 12.75 25.60 -16.01
C VAL A 27 11.23 25.56 -16.13
N PHE A 28 10.52 26.50 -15.54
CA PHE A 28 9.07 26.41 -15.40
C PHE A 28 8.28 27.13 -16.50
N SER A 29 8.94 27.77 -17.48
CA SER A 29 8.30 28.28 -18.70
C SER A 29 8.33 27.26 -19.86
N GLN A 30 9.14 26.21 -19.77
CA GLN A 30 9.30 25.17 -20.81
C GLN A 30 8.75 23.83 -20.34
N TYR A 31 7.80 23.26 -21.09
CA TYR A 31 7.13 22.01 -20.73
C TYR A 31 8.09 20.87 -20.37
N SER A 32 9.09 20.58 -21.23
CA SER A 32 9.99 19.46 -21.02
C SER A 32 10.87 19.57 -19.77
N LEU A 33 11.25 20.81 -19.41
CA LEU A 33 12.02 21.05 -18.19
C LEU A 33 11.13 20.97 -16.95
N ALA A 34 9.95 21.58 -16.99
CA ALA A 34 8.96 21.47 -15.92
C ALA A 34 8.51 20.01 -15.70
N GLU A 35 8.32 19.23 -16.79
CA GLU A 35 8.01 17.80 -16.70
C GLU A 35 9.13 17.03 -15.98
N SER A 36 10.40 17.35 -16.24
CA SER A 36 11.53 16.72 -15.56
C SER A 36 11.49 16.98 -14.03
N GLU A 37 11.05 18.18 -13.61
CA GLU A 37 10.84 18.49 -12.20
C GLU A 37 9.69 17.66 -11.59
N ILE A 38 8.58 17.45 -12.32
CA ILE A 38 7.51 16.55 -11.88
C ILE A 38 8.04 15.11 -11.73
N MET A 39 8.82 14.63 -12.73
CA MET A 39 9.43 13.28 -12.65
C MET A 39 10.41 13.17 -11.47
N SER A 40 11.05 14.28 -11.06
CA SER A 40 11.93 14.28 -9.89
C SER A 40 11.21 13.95 -8.58
N ILE A 41 9.90 14.24 -8.45
CA ILE A 41 9.09 13.89 -7.28
C ILE A 41 9.01 12.37 -7.12
N HIS A 42 8.91 11.63 -8.22
CA HIS A 42 8.84 10.16 -8.21
C HIS A 42 10.11 9.50 -7.65
N VAL A 43 11.27 10.17 -7.68
CA VAL A 43 12.52 9.66 -7.10
C VAL A 43 12.36 9.35 -5.61
N SER A 44 11.53 10.10 -4.89
CA SER A 44 11.24 9.88 -3.47
C SER A 44 10.63 8.50 -3.19
N PHE A 45 9.88 7.93 -4.12
CA PHE A 45 9.30 6.58 -4.00
C PHE A 45 10.32 5.47 -4.27
N CYS A 46 11.31 5.73 -5.11
CA CYS A 46 12.26 4.73 -5.60
C CYS A 46 13.47 4.52 -4.70
N GLN A 47 13.62 5.28 -3.63
CA GLN A 47 14.75 5.15 -2.71
C GLN A 47 14.65 3.88 -1.86
N THR A 48 15.82 3.35 -1.47
CA THR A 48 15.92 2.08 -0.75
C THR A 48 15.04 2.04 0.51
N ASN A 49 14.91 3.14 1.20
CA ASN A 49 14.21 3.22 2.47
C ASN A 49 12.80 3.85 2.38
N SER A 50 12.29 4.13 1.17
CA SER A 50 10.91 4.53 0.92
C SER A 50 10.03 3.34 0.47
N TYR A 51 9.18 3.51 -0.53
CA TYR A 51 8.33 2.43 -1.05
C TYR A 51 9.13 1.20 -1.47
N ARG A 52 10.29 1.38 -2.12
CA ARG A 52 11.12 0.27 -2.59
C ARG A 52 11.50 -0.73 -1.49
N GLY A 53 11.85 -0.30 -0.28
CA GLY A 53 12.46 -1.24 0.66
C GLY A 53 12.11 -1.10 2.14
N ARG A 54 11.35 -0.09 2.56
CA ARG A 54 10.96 0.10 3.97
C ARG A 54 9.47 0.34 4.14
N PHE A 55 8.89 1.26 3.40
CA PHE A 55 7.49 1.59 3.57
C PHE A 55 6.59 0.47 3.02
N LEU A 56 6.79 0.08 1.76
CA LEU A 56 6.02 -0.99 1.12
C LEU A 56 6.11 -2.33 1.88
N PRO A 57 7.30 -2.84 2.26
CA PRO A 57 7.38 -4.15 2.90
C PRO A 57 6.92 -4.18 4.36
N TYR A 58 6.90 -3.07 5.08
CA TYR A 58 6.63 -3.11 6.53
C TYR A 58 5.34 -2.44 6.94
N TYR A 59 4.93 -1.34 6.31
CA TYR A 59 3.71 -0.64 6.71
C TYR A 59 2.45 -1.49 6.48
N GLY A 60 2.35 -2.20 5.35
CA GLY A 60 1.19 -3.01 4.99
C GLY A 60 0.97 -4.27 5.83
N LEU A 61 1.98 -4.70 6.60
CA LEU A 61 1.90 -5.94 7.37
C LEU A 61 1.13 -5.83 8.70
N ASN A 62 0.77 -4.64 9.12
CA ASN A 62 0.12 -4.42 10.40
C ASN A 62 -1.40 -4.61 10.29
N SER A 63 -1.88 -5.76 9.84
CA SER A 63 -3.31 -5.98 9.67
C SER A 63 -3.78 -7.35 10.15
N ASP A 64 -5.10 -7.53 10.20
CA ASP A 64 -5.75 -8.80 10.51
C ASP A 64 -5.62 -9.85 9.40
N LEU A 65 -5.11 -9.49 8.22
CA LEU A 65 -5.05 -10.39 7.06
C LEU A 65 -3.62 -10.70 6.59
N GLU A 66 -2.62 -9.94 7.03
CA GLU A 66 -1.31 -9.86 6.40
C GLU A 66 -0.17 -10.03 7.41
N THR A 67 0.88 -10.73 7.02
CA THR A 67 2.06 -10.99 7.85
C THR A 67 3.34 -11.08 7.04
N GLY A 68 4.48 -10.98 7.73
CA GLY A 68 5.80 -11.26 7.16
C GLY A 68 6.05 -12.75 7.00
N SER A 69 5.79 -13.32 5.82
CA SER A 69 5.96 -14.77 5.59
C SER A 69 7.43 -15.22 5.51
N GLY A 70 8.31 -14.34 5.08
CA GLY A 70 9.77 -14.60 5.06
C GLY A 70 10.43 -14.50 6.42
N THR A 71 9.82 -13.71 7.32
CA THR A 71 10.23 -13.59 8.73
C THR A 71 8.96 -13.71 9.54
N GLN A 72 8.74 -14.87 10.11
CA GLN A 72 7.52 -15.15 10.85
C GLN A 72 7.34 -14.22 12.05
N PRO A 73 6.11 -13.85 12.41
CA PRO A 73 5.83 -13.23 13.67
C PRO A 73 6.45 -14.04 14.82
N SER A 74 7.01 -13.37 15.79
CA SER A 74 7.53 -13.96 17.02
C SER A 74 7.38 -12.94 18.11
N TYR A 75 6.82 -13.34 19.23
CA TYR A 75 6.61 -12.46 20.38
C TYR A 75 7.93 -11.87 20.88
N SER A 76 8.96 -12.72 20.99
CA SER A 76 10.30 -12.27 21.42
C SER A 76 10.90 -11.23 20.48
N LYS A 77 10.71 -11.36 19.17
CA LYS A 77 11.16 -10.39 18.17
C LYS A 77 10.29 -9.14 18.15
N ALA A 78 8.97 -9.28 18.33
CA ALA A 78 8.06 -8.14 18.47
C ALA A 78 8.44 -7.27 19.67
N MET A 79 8.95 -7.88 20.76
CA MET A 79 9.47 -7.19 21.94
C MET A 79 10.90 -6.66 21.77
N SER A 80 11.60 -7.02 20.70
CA SER A 80 12.93 -6.49 20.36
C SER A 80 12.78 -5.21 19.56
N TYR A 81 13.10 -4.08 20.16
CA TYR A 81 12.89 -2.76 19.57
C TYR A 81 13.67 -2.51 18.27
N ASP A 82 14.74 -3.27 18.00
CA ASP A 82 15.55 -3.17 16.78
C ASP A 82 15.10 -4.12 15.68
N ASP A 83 14.20 -5.06 15.96
CA ASP A 83 13.71 -6.02 14.98
C ASP A 83 12.60 -5.41 14.12
N LYS A 84 12.56 -5.82 12.83
CA LYS A 84 11.48 -5.44 11.92
C LYS A 84 10.09 -5.91 12.39
N ASN A 85 10.02 -6.98 13.20
CA ASN A 85 8.76 -7.46 13.77
C ASN A 85 8.11 -6.41 14.67
N SER A 86 8.90 -5.59 15.39
CA SER A 86 8.33 -4.52 16.20
C SER A 86 7.62 -3.44 15.36
N LEU A 87 8.04 -3.23 14.10
CA LEU A 87 7.39 -2.29 13.18
C LEU A 87 5.94 -2.69 12.85
N TRP A 88 5.69 -3.96 12.62
CA TRP A 88 4.34 -4.43 12.31
C TRP A 88 3.58 -4.95 13.53
N ALA A 89 4.27 -5.27 14.63
CA ALA A 89 3.64 -5.76 15.85
C ALA A 89 3.16 -4.65 16.79
N TYR A 90 3.09 -3.41 16.33
CA TYR A 90 2.63 -2.24 17.09
C TYR A 90 3.51 -1.92 18.32
N ASN A 91 4.81 -2.15 18.22
CA ASN A 91 5.78 -1.98 19.30
C ASN A 91 7.07 -1.28 18.84
N THR A 92 6.92 -0.24 18.01
CA THR A 92 8.05 0.44 17.38
C THR A 92 8.57 1.57 18.25
N LEU A 93 9.88 1.58 18.52
CA LEU A 93 10.56 2.72 19.15
C LEU A 93 11.20 3.65 18.12
N ALA A 94 11.42 4.91 18.52
CA ALA A 94 12.10 5.91 17.71
C ALA A 94 13.56 5.55 17.35
N THR A 95 14.16 4.59 18.05
CA THR A 95 15.51 4.07 17.84
C THR A 95 15.56 2.82 16.97
N ASN A 96 14.41 2.34 16.44
CA ASN A 96 14.34 1.10 15.66
C ASN A 96 15.35 1.11 14.50
N GLY A 97 16.20 0.09 14.44
CA GLY A 97 17.29 -0.05 13.46
C GLY A 97 16.82 -0.08 11.99
N GLN A 98 15.55 -0.38 11.71
CA GLN A 98 15.01 -0.35 10.37
C GLN A 98 14.63 1.05 9.87
N MET A 99 14.52 2.02 10.78
CA MET A 99 14.14 3.40 10.48
C MET A 99 15.26 4.42 10.75
N ASN A 100 16.38 4.00 11.33
CA ASN A 100 17.44 4.87 11.81
C ASN A 100 18.48 5.25 10.73
N THR A 101 18.05 5.50 9.52
CA THR A 101 18.90 5.94 8.40
C THR A 101 18.52 7.34 7.95
N ASP A 102 19.50 8.12 7.50
CA ASP A 102 19.28 9.52 7.07
C ASP A 102 18.27 9.62 5.92
N ASN A 103 18.18 8.60 5.07
CA ASN A 103 17.25 8.52 3.95
C ASN A 103 16.09 7.53 4.20
N ASN A 104 15.59 7.44 5.41
CA ASN A 104 14.42 6.62 5.73
C ASN A 104 13.15 7.13 5.01
N ALA A 105 12.04 6.38 5.09
CA ALA A 105 10.82 6.73 4.38
C ALA A 105 10.30 8.14 4.72
N TYR A 106 10.40 8.55 5.98
CA TYR A 106 9.99 9.90 6.42
C TYR A 106 10.79 11.00 5.71
N ALA A 107 12.13 10.87 5.67
CA ALA A 107 13.01 11.84 5.00
C ALA A 107 12.74 11.88 3.48
N MET A 108 12.61 10.70 2.86
CA MET A 108 12.33 10.61 1.42
C MET A 108 10.99 11.23 1.04
N PHE A 109 9.98 11.09 1.87
CA PHE A 109 8.68 11.72 1.65
C PHE A 109 8.76 13.23 1.75
N TYR A 110 9.50 13.77 2.72
CA TYR A 110 9.72 15.23 2.79
C TYR A 110 10.58 15.77 1.63
N GLU A 111 11.51 14.99 1.10
CA GLU A 111 12.21 15.34 -0.13
C GLU A 111 11.24 15.44 -1.33
N GLY A 112 10.31 14.47 -1.44
CA GLY A 112 9.26 14.51 -2.46
C GLY A 112 8.31 15.71 -2.31
N ILE A 113 7.96 16.08 -1.07
CA ILE A 113 7.14 17.25 -0.77
C ILE A 113 7.87 18.54 -1.18
N GLU A 114 9.16 18.65 -0.88
CA GLU A 114 9.94 19.82 -1.27
C GLU A 114 10.00 20.00 -2.79
N ARG A 115 10.27 18.94 -3.53
CA ARG A 115 10.25 18.96 -5.00
C ARG A 115 8.88 19.33 -5.54
N ALA A 116 7.80 18.81 -4.95
CA ALA A 116 6.44 19.19 -5.32
C ALA A 116 6.16 20.67 -5.03
N ASN A 117 6.60 21.20 -3.88
CA ASN A 117 6.44 22.61 -3.54
C ASN A 117 7.15 23.54 -4.52
N LEU A 118 8.40 23.21 -4.90
CA LEU A 118 9.16 23.94 -5.91
C LEU A 118 8.45 23.92 -7.26
N ALA A 119 7.98 22.76 -7.71
CA ALA A 119 7.25 22.63 -8.97
C ALA A 119 5.93 23.43 -8.95
N ILE A 120 5.13 23.33 -7.86
CA ILE A 120 3.88 24.08 -7.71
C ILE A 120 4.15 25.59 -7.79
N GLN A 121 5.14 26.08 -7.03
CA GLN A 121 5.49 27.50 -7.01
C GLN A 121 5.96 27.98 -8.38
N GLY A 122 6.90 27.25 -9.00
CA GLY A 122 7.50 27.62 -10.28
C GLY A 122 6.48 27.59 -11.42
N ILE A 123 5.65 26.54 -11.52
CA ILE A 123 4.63 26.43 -12.57
C ILE A 123 3.55 27.52 -12.40
N ARG A 124 3.09 27.80 -11.18
CA ARG A 124 2.13 28.89 -10.93
C ARG A 124 2.69 30.24 -11.33
N LYS A 125 3.99 30.48 -11.17
CA LYS A 125 4.63 31.77 -11.47
C LYS A 125 4.99 31.93 -12.94
N TYR A 126 5.44 30.88 -13.61
CA TYR A 126 6.05 30.96 -14.94
C TYR A 126 5.39 30.06 -15.99
N GLY A 127 4.48 29.17 -15.61
CA GLY A 127 3.90 28.14 -16.48
C GLY A 127 2.76 28.62 -17.39
N HIS A 128 2.24 29.87 -17.19
CA HIS A 128 1.13 30.45 -17.98
C HIS A 128 -0.05 29.47 -18.16
N ILE A 129 -0.46 28.80 -17.05
CA ILE A 129 -1.42 27.71 -17.05
C ILE A 129 -2.81 28.06 -17.60
N GLU A 130 -3.18 29.33 -17.58
CA GLU A 130 -4.41 29.88 -18.14
C GLU A 130 -4.49 29.74 -19.68
N ASN A 131 -3.33 29.66 -20.35
CA ASN A 131 -3.19 29.52 -21.80
C ASN A 131 -2.43 28.27 -22.24
N ASN A 132 -1.94 27.47 -21.26
CA ASN A 132 -1.14 26.27 -21.51
C ASN A 132 -1.69 25.09 -20.72
N ARG A 133 -2.57 24.34 -21.35
CA ARG A 133 -3.27 23.19 -20.71
C ARG A 133 -2.31 22.08 -20.29
N ASP A 134 -1.20 21.87 -21.01
CA ASP A 134 -0.22 20.83 -20.64
C ASP A 134 0.61 21.27 -19.42
N MET A 135 0.91 22.55 -19.27
CA MET A 135 1.50 23.07 -18.03
C MET A 135 0.52 23.01 -16.85
N ALA A 136 -0.77 23.25 -17.10
CA ALA A 136 -1.80 23.05 -16.07
C ALA A 136 -1.86 21.57 -15.61
N GLN A 137 -1.74 20.61 -16.55
CA GLN A 137 -1.62 19.18 -16.22
C GLN A 137 -0.43 18.92 -15.28
N LEU A 138 0.75 19.48 -15.55
CA LEU A 138 1.92 19.33 -14.68
C LEU A 138 1.68 19.92 -13.29
N LEU A 139 0.99 21.05 -13.17
CA LEU A 139 0.58 21.61 -11.87
C LEU A 139 -0.34 20.63 -11.13
N GLY A 140 -1.34 20.08 -11.82
CA GLY A 140 -2.24 19.07 -11.26
C GLY A 140 -1.50 17.80 -10.78
N GLU A 141 -0.48 17.35 -11.52
CA GLU A 141 0.37 16.23 -11.10
C GLU A 141 1.16 16.57 -9.83
N ALA A 142 1.79 17.75 -9.73
CA ALA A 142 2.54 18.18 -8.55
C ALA A 142 1.65 18.26 -7.30
N LEU A 143 0.46 18.87 -7.41
CA LEU A 143 -0.53 18.95 -6.34
C LEU A 143 -0.96 17.55 -5.88
N THR A 144 -1.22 16.65 -6.81
CA THR A 144 -1.68 15.29 -6.54
C THR A 144 -0.59 14.45 -5.86
N LEU A 145 0.64 14.52 -6.35
CA LEU A 145 1.77 13.78 -5.77
C LEU A 145 2.11 14.29 -4.36
N ARG A 146 2.04 15.62 -4.12
CA ARG A 146 2.17 16.19 -2.78
C ARG A 146 1.08 15.66 -1.84
N ALA A 147 -0.17 15.63 -2.30
CA ALA A 147 -1.28 15.12 -1.51
C ALA A 147 -1.13 13.63 -1.17
N LEU A 148 -0.68 12.81 -2.13
CA LEU A 148 -0.38 11.40 -1.91
C LEU A 148 0.69 11.20 -0.84
N ILE A 149 1.82 11.92 -0.96
CA ILE A 149 2.94 11.77 -0.02
C ILE A 149 2.53 12.18 1.39
N TYR A 150 1.80 13.30 1.55
CA TYR A 150 1.29 13.70 2.86
C TYR A 150 0.28 12.71 3.43
N ASN A 151 -0.59 12.15 2.61
CA ASN A 151 -1.52 11.11 3.05
C ASN A 151 -0.79 9.90 3.63
N ASP A 152 0.30 9.47 3.01
CA ASP A 152 1.10 8.35 3.47
C ASP A 152 1.93 8.70 4.73
N LEU A 153 2.45 9.93 4.82
CA LEU A 153 3.04 10.44 6.06
C LEU A 153 2.05 10.42 7.23
N ILE A 154 0.86 10.94 7.03
CA ILE A 154 -0.18 11.01 8.08
C ILE A 154 -0.61 9.60 8.51
N LYS A 155 -0.80 8.67 7.56
CA LYS A 155 -1.14 7.28 7.88
C LYS A 155 -0.10 6.63 8.80
N ALA A 156 1.19 6.88 8.56
CA ALA A 156 2.26 6.22 9.28
C ALA A 156 2.70 6.95 10.55
N TRP A 157 2.75 8.30 10.55
CA TRP A 157 3.30 9.10 11.66
C TRP A 157 2.29 10.04 12.33
N GLY A 158 1.07 10.10 11.85
CA GLY A 158 0.03 10.94 12.45
C GLY A 158 0.20 12.42 12.14
N ASP A 159 0.26 13.24 13.18
CA ASP A 159 0.53 14.67 13.02
C ASP A 159 2.00 14.87 12.64
N VAL A 160 2.24 15.66 11.61
CA VAL A 160 3.56 15.87 11.00
C VAL A 160 3.73 17.35 10.65
N PRO A 161 4.97 17.86 10.45
CA PRO A 161 5.19 19.23 9.99
C PRO A 161 4.49 19.52 8.66
N ALA A 162 3.76 20.64 8.59
CA ALA A 162 3.01 21.06 7.40
C ALA A 162 3.88 21.94 6.47
N ARG A 163 4.82 21.32 5.74
CA ARG A 163 5.70 21.98 4.76
C ARG A 163 4.94 22.13 3.43
N LEU A 164 4.21 23.22 3.28
CA LEU A 164 3.35 23.50 2.12
C LEU A 164 3.92 24.57 1.18
N GLN A 165 5.13 25.05 1.49
CA GLN A 165 5.92 26.01 0.71
C GLN A 165 7.36 25.50 0.61
N PRO A 166 8.12 25.91 -0.40
CA PRO A 166 9.55 25.60 -0.47
C PRO A 166 10.31 26.01 0.79
N ASN A 167 11.34 25.23 1.12
CA ASN A 167 12.17 25.49 2.29
C ASN A 167 12.96 26.79 2.13
N ASN A 168 13.07 27.54 3.23
CA ASN A 168 13.90 28.72 3.36
C ASN A 168 14.43 28.84 4.79
N ALA A 169 15.19 29.89 5.08
CA ALA A 169 15.79 30.09 6.41
C ALA A 169 14.74 30.18 7.54
N ASP A 170 13.55 30.70 7.25
CA ASP A 170 12.51 30.97 8.25
C ASP A 170 11.67 29.70 8.57
N ASN A 171 11.58 28.76 7.62
CA ASN A 171 10.71 27.56 7.75
C ASN A 171 11.48 26.23 7.81
N VAL A 172 12.82 26.24 7.91
CA VAL A 172 13.63 25.00 7.95
C VAL A 172 13.31 24.14 9.17
N TYR A 173 12.96 24.74 10.30
CA TYR A 173 12.50 24.05 11.50
C TYR A 173 11.01 24.28 11.71
N MET A 174 10.24 23.22 11.81
CA MET A 174 8.79 23.29 12.01
C MET A 174 8.32 22.24 13.01
N PRO A 175 7.37 22.60 13.90
CA PRO A 175 6.75 21.64 14.80
C PRO A 175 5.77 20.73 14.06
N ARG A 176 5.31 19.66 14.71
CA ARG A 176 4.15 18.90 14.25
C ARG A 176 2.93 19.82 14.12
N CYS A 177 2.19 19.65 13.05
CA CYS A 177 0.92 20.32 12.79
C CYS A 177 -0.23 19.33 12.95
N ASN A 178 -1.36 19.78 13.48
CA ASN A 178 -2.57 18.96 13.47
C ASN A 178 -2.90 18.53 12.04
N ARG A 179 -2.97 17.21 11.82
CA ARG A 179 -3.26 16.63 10.49
C ARG A 179 -4.56 17.13 9.86
N ASP A 180 -5.52 17.60 10.67
CA ASP A 180 -6.78 18.15 10.17
C ASP A 180 -6.52 19.37 9.27
N SER A 181 -5.59 20.25 9.65
CA SER A 181 -5.18 21.38 8.81
C SER A 181 -4.54 20.93 7.52
N ILE A 182 -3.71 19.87 7.57
CA ILE A 182 -3.09 19.30 6.37
C ILE A 182 -4.16 18.69 5.48
N TYR A 183 -5.07 17.86 6.01
CA TYR A 183 -6.14 17.24 5.22
C TYR A 183 -7.00 18.27 4.48
N LYS A 184 -7.33 19.40 5.10
CA LYS A 184 -8.08 20.46 4.42
C LYS A 184 -7.34 21.01 3.21
N VAL A 185 -6.02 21.22 3.33
CA VAL A 185 -5.19 21.67 2.19
C VAL A 185 -5.15 20.59 1.11
N LEU A 186 -4.91 19.31 1.47
CA LEU A 186 -4.86 18.24 0.48
C LEU A 186 -6.17 18.08 -0.29
N LEU A 187 -7.32 18.18 0.39
CA LEU A 187 -8.63 18.11 -0.24
C LEU A 187 -8.90 19.30 -1.19
N ALA A 188 -8.39 20.48 -0.84
CA ALA A 188 -8.45 21.67 -1.70
C ALA A 188 -7.50 21.55 -2.90
N ASP A 189 -6.25 21.13 -2.68
CA ASP A 189 -5.26 20.90 -3.74
C ASP A 189 -5.77 19.90 -4.78
N LEU A 190 -6.38 18.80 -4.33
CA LEU A 190 -6.93 17.80 -5.24
C LEU A 190 -8.17 18.31 -5.96
N LYS A 191 -8.99 19.16 -5.33
CA LYS A 191 -10.11 19.80 -6.01
C LYS A 191 -9.64 20.75 -7.12
N GLU A 192 -8.58 21.50 -6.87
CA GLU A 192 -7.93 22.34 -7.90
C GLU A 192 -7.34 21.47 -9.02
N ALA A 193 -6.63 20.39 -8.67
CA ALA A 193 -6.00 19.49 -9.64
C ALA A 193 -7.01 18.81 -10.60
N GLU A 194 -8.26 18.58 -10.16
CA GLU A 194 -9.32 18.06 -11.03
C GLU A 194 -9.56 18.96 -12.26
N ASP A 195 -9.44 20.26 -12.11
CA ASP A 195 -9.67 21.21 -13.22
C ASP A 195 -8.50 21.22 -14.21
N TYR A 196 -7.33 20.78 -13.77
CA TYR A 196 -6.10 20.79 -14.58
C TYR A 196 -5.82 19.44 -15.27
N CYS A 197 -6.10 18.33 -14.62
CA CYS A 197 -5.73 17.02 -15.15
C CYS A 197 -6.69 16.53 -16.24
N TYR A 198 -6.11 15.87 -17.24
CA TYR A 198 -6.85 15.13 -18.27
C TYR A 198 -7.38 13.81 -17.72
N TRP A 199 -8.49 13.32 -18.29
CA TRP A 199 -8.94 11.96 -18.09
C TRP A 199 -7.97 10.93 -18.71
N PRO A 200 -8.00 9.64 -18.29
CA PRO A 200 -7.22 8.60 -18.97
C PRO A 200 -7.49 8.57 -20.47
N ASN A 201 -6.42 8.54 -21.27
CA ASN A 201 -6.44 8.54 -22.74
C ASN A 201 -7.02 9.81 -23.42
N GLU A 202 -7.35 10.85 -22.67
CA GLU A 202 -7.81 12.12 -23.25
C GLU A 202 -6.67 12.87 -23.97
N ASN A 203 -5.45 12.74 -23.48
CA ASN A 203 -4.24 13.35 -24.05
C ASN A 203 -3.11 12.31 -24.12
N VAL A 204 -2.06 12.61 -24.89
CA VAL A 204 -0.86 11.76 -24.97
C VAL A 204 -0.19 11.56 -23.61
N ILE A 205 -0.23 12.57 -22.73
CA ILE A 205 0.33 12.53 -21.38
C ILE A 205 -0.35 11.46 -20.51
N THR A 206 -1.67 11.31 -20.61
CA THR A 206 -2.46 10.40 -19.77
C THR A 206 -2.75 9.04 -20.41
N LYS A 207 -1.91 8.63 -21.38
CA LYS A 207 -1.96 7.27 -21.97
C LYS A 207 -1.28 6.19 -21.11
N SER A 208 -0.50 6.61 -20.10
CA SER A 208 0.19 5.71 -19.16
C SER A 208 -0.41 5.81 -17.77
N THR A 209 -0.50 4.67 -17.07
CA THR A 209 -0.84 4.59 -15.64
C THR A 209 0.22 5.17 -14.71
N GLU A 210 1.41 5.48 -15.22
CA GLU A 210 2.50 6.13 -14.50
C GLU A 210 2.32 7.66 -14.41
N ARG A 211 1.41 8.22 -15.21
CA ARG A 211 1.06 9.65 -15.19
C ARG A 211 -0.25 9.86 -14.43
N VAL A 212 -0.30 10.97 -13.71
CA VAL A 212 -1.51 11.34 -12.96
C VAL A 212 -2.62 11.72 -13.94
N SER A 213 -3.74 11.02 -13.85
CA SER A 213 -4.96 11.32 -14.60
C SER A 213 -6.05 11.84 -13.67
N LYS A 214 -7.08 12.50 -14.22
CA LYS A 214 -8.23 12.99 -13.45
C LYS A 214 -8.93 11.86 -12.66
N SER A 215 -8.97 10.64 -13.19
CA SER A 215 -9.49 9.49 -12.44
C SER A 215 -8.72 9.24 -11.15
N PHE A 216 -7.38 9.33 -11.21
CA PHE A 216 -6.55 9.17 -10.02
C PHE A 216 -6.70 10.35 -9.04
N VAL A 217 -6.72 11.60 -9.52
CA VAL A 217 -6.94 12.79 -8.68
C VAL A 217 -8.22 12.64 -7.85
N LYS A 218 -9.34 12.35 -8.53
CA LYS A 218 -10.65 12.15 -7.89
C LYS A 218 -10.65 10.95 -6.93
N GLY A 219 -10.09 9.83 -7.34
CA GLY A 219 -9.98 8.64 -6.49
C GLY A 219 -9.14 8.89 -5.24
N LEU A 220 -8.03 9.61 -5.37
CA LEU A 220 -7.20 9.98 -4.23
C LEU A 220 -7.93 10.95 -3.29
N ARG A 221 -8.66 11.94 -3.84
CA ARG A 221 -9.49 12.86 -3.05
C ARG A 221 -10.55 12.11 -2.26
N ALA A 222 -11.24 11.14 -2.88
CA ALA A 222 -12.20 10.27 -2.20
C ALA A 222 -11.55 9.49 -1.04
N ARG A 223 -10.39 8.86 -1.30
CA ARG A 223 -9.67 8.08 -0.28
C ARG A 223 -9.21 8.96 0.88
N ILE A 224 -8.64 10.14 0.61
CA ILE A 224 -8.22 11.10 1.64
C ILE A 224 -9.42 11.61 2.45
N ALA A 225 -10.55 11.89 1.82
CA ALA A 225 -11.78 12.26 2.53
C ALA A 225 -12.22 11.18 3.52
N LEU A 226 -12.21 9.89 3.13
CA LEU A 226 -12.54 8.79 4.04
C LEU A 226 -11.58 8.69 5.23
N TYR A 227 -10.29 8.95 5.04
CA TYR A 227 -9.32 8.98 6.14
C TYR A 227 -9.52 10.22 7.04
N ALA A 228 -9.76 11.39 6.47
CA ALA A 228 -9.98 12.63 7.23
C ALA A 228 -11.24 12.56 8.12
N GLY A 229 -12.33 11.98 7.60
CA GLY A 229 -13.60 11.79 8.34
C GLY A 229 -13.62 10.56 9.25
N GLY A 230 -12.60 9.70 9.18
CA GLY A 230 -12.49 8.48 9.96
C GLY A 230 -11.78 8.63 11.30
N TYR A 231 -11.64 7.51 12.01
CA TYR A 231 -10.83 7.43 13.23
C TYR A 231 -9.33 7.53 12.93
N GLY A 232 -8.57 7.95 13.93
CA GLY A 232 -7.12 7.95 13.92
C GLY A 232 -6.56 8.21 15.31
N LEU A 233 -5.36 7.73 15.59
CA LEU A 233 -4.65 8.04 16.82
C LEU A 233 -4.16 9.49 16.75
N ARG A 234 -4.54 10.29 17.72
CA ARG A 234 -4.21 11.71 17.86
C ARG A 234 -3.55 11.95 19.22
N GLY A 235 -2.96 13.10 19.45
CA GLY A 235 -2.31 13.42 20.71
C GLY A 235 -3.22 13.28 21.95
N ASP A 236 -4.54 13.45 21.79
CA ASP A 236 -5.55 13.33 22.83
C ASP A 236 -6.39 12.03 22.76
N GLY A 237 -5.96 11.02 22.03
CA GLY A 237 -6.60 9.70 21.97
C GLY A 237 -6.99 9.24 20.57
N TYR A 238 -7.52 8.02 20.53
CA TYR A 238 -8.00 7.40 19.29
C TYR A 238 -9.44 7.83 19.00
N ARG A 239 -9.64 8.69 18.02
CA ARG A 239 -10.92 9.32 17.71
C ARG A 239 -10.99 9.90 16.30
N LYS A 240 -12.18 10.29 15.88
CA LYS A 240 -12.41 11.11 14.68
C LYS A 240 -11.95 12.56 14.88
N SER A 241 -11.88 13.32 13.80
CA SER A 241 -11.66 14.76 13.85
C SER A 241 -12.75 15.47 14.68
N LYS A 242 -12.35 16.55 15.37
CA LYS A 242 -13.28 17.50 16.02
C LYS A 242 -13.56 18.71 15.12
N ASP A 243 -12.88 18.81 13.96
CA ASP A 243 -13.11 19.89 13.00
C ASP A 243 -14.43 19.63 12.24
N PRO A 244 -15.41 20.53 12.31
CA PRO A 244 -16.70 20.35 11.66
C PRO A 244 -16.60 20.34 10.12
N GLU A 245 -15.51 20.83 9.53
CA GLU A 245 -15.26 20.74 8.08
C GLU A 245 -14.88 19.32 7.66
N LEU A 246 -14.31 18.52 8.57
CA LEU A 246 -13.94 17.14 8.37
C LEU A 246 -14.92 16.13 8.99
N ALA A 247 -16.15 16.58 9.30
CA ALA A 247 -17.20 15.69 9.81
C ALA A 247 -17.46 14.53 8.83
N SER A 248 -17.72 13.34 9.37
CA SER A 248 -17.81 12.10 8.57
C SER A 248 -18.81 12.21 7.42
N ASP A 249 -19.98 12.84 7.65
CA ASP A 249 -21.01 13.03 6.62
C ASP A 249 -20.51 13.87 5.44
N LYS A 250 -19.80 14.96 5.72
CA LYS A 250 -19.18 15.79 4.67
C LYS A 250 -18.11 15.01 3.88
N MET A 251 -17.31 14.23 4.58
CA MET A 251 -16.25 13.43 3.96
C MET A 251 -16.81 12.28 3.13
N TYR A 252 -17.85 11.62 3.60
CA TYR A 252 -18.58 10.63 2.79
C TYR A 252 -19.25 11.27 1.57
N ALA A 253 -19.76 12.50 1.66
CA ALA A 253 -20.34 13.20 0.52
C ALA A 253 -19.29 13.47 -0.57
N ILE A 254 -18.07 13.89 -0.20
CA ILE A 254 -16.95 14.04 -1.14
C ILE A 254 -16.61 12.67 -1.76
N ALA A 255 -16.40 11.63 -0.96
CA ALA A 255 -16.04 10.31 -1.45
C ALA A 255 -17.09 9.75 -2.43
N LYS A 256 -18.37 9.87 -2.10
CA LYS A 256 -19.48 9.47 -2.97
C LYS A 256 -19.41 10.20 -4.32
N GLN A 257 -19.31 11.53 -4.29
CA GLN A 257 -19.32 12.34 -5.52
C GLN A 257 -18.15 11.97 -6.43
N GLU A 258 -16.93 11.93 -5.88
CA GLU A 258 -15.73 11.64 -6.67
C GLU A 258 -15.74 10.24 -7.28
N CYS A 259 -16.14 9.23 -6.50
CA CYS A 259 -16.19 7.87 -6.98
C CYS A 259 -17.29 7.66 -8.04
N VAL A 260 -18.46 8.24 -7.84
CA VAL A 260 -19.57 8.17 -8.81
C VAL A 260 -19.19 8.87 -10.12
N ASP A 261 -18.51 10.00 -10.05
CA ASP A 261 -18.03 10.72 -11.25
C ASP A 261 -17.06 9.86 -12.07
N ILE A 262 -16.07 9.22 -11.40
CA ILE A 262 -15.12 8.33 -12.10
C ILE A 262 -15.84 7.19 -12.79
N ILE A 263 -16.78 6.54 -12.11
CA ILE A 263 -17.50 5.39 -12.65
C ILE A 263 -18.38 5.80 -13.84
N ASN A 264 -19.09 6.93 -13.74
CA ASN A 264 -19.96 7.43 -14.81
C ASN A 264 -19.20 7.95 -16.02
N GLN A 265 -17.93 8.32 -15.87
CA GLN A 265 -17.09 8.77 -16.99
C GLN A 265 -16.69 7.64 -17.93
N HIS A 266 -16.71 6.38 -17.46
CA HIS A 266 -16.37 5.20 -18.25
C HIS A 266 -14.98 5.21 -18.91
N CYS A 267 -14.05 6.00 -18.39
CA CYS A 267 -12.66 6.07 -18.88
C CYS A 267 -11.79 4.91 -18.39
N ASN A 268 -12.22 4.21 -17.35
CA ASN A 268 -11.55 3.05 -16.77
C ASN A 268 -12.46 1.83 -16.83
N THR A 269 -11.88 0.64 -16.96
CA THR A 269 -12.62 -0.63 -17.08
C THR A 269 -12.23 -1.60 -15.98
N LEU A 270 -13.22 -2.14 -15.27
CA LEU A 270 -13.02 -3.24 -14.32
C LEU A 270 -12.90 -4.54 -15.11
N GLY A 271 -11.69 -5.11 -15.14
CA GLY A 271 -11.40 -6.34 -15.88
C GLY A 271 -11.35 -7.59 -15.00
N SER A 272 -10.73 -8.64 -15.53
CA SER A 272 -10.43 -9.85 -14.77
C SER A 272 -9.46 -9.54 -13.63
N PHE A 273 -9.70 -10.13 -12.45
CA PHE A 273 -8.85 -9.96 -11.27
C PHE A 273 -7.42 -10.41 -11.52
N GLU A 274 -7.23 -11.59 -12.12
CA GLU A 274 -5.91 -12.13 -12.43
C GLU A 274 -5.19 -11.31 -13.50
N GLU A 275 -5.87 -10.98 -14.59
CA GLU A 275 -5.29 -10.23 -15.71
C GLU A 275 -4.83 -8.82 -15.31
N ASN A 276 -5.47 -8.20 -14.32
CA ASN A 276 -5.01 -6.93 -13.77
C ASN A 276 -3.56 -7.05 -13.25
N PHE A 277 -3.26 -8.08 -12.45
CA PHE A 277 -1.93 -8.27 -11.86
C PHE A 277 -0.92 -8.84 -12.87
N LYS A 278 -1.36 -9.66 -13.82
CA LYS A 278 -0.49 -10.11 -14.94
C LYS A 278 0.03 -8.93 -15.75
N LYS A 279 -0.83 -7.98 -16.08
CA LYS A 279 -0.44 -6.76 -16.82
C LYS A 279 0.62 -5.97 -16.09
N LEU A 280 0.52 -5.82 -14.76
CA LEU A 280 1.55 -5.16 -13.94
C LEU A 280 2.90 -5.90 -14.05
N CYS A 281 2.89 -7.22 -13.88
CA CYS A 281 4.11 -8.02 -14.00
C CYS A 281 4.72 -7.98 -15.42
N GLN A 282 3.89 -7.78 -16.45
CA GLN A 282 4.29 -7.66 -17.86
C GLN A 282 4.72 -6.25 -18.27
N ASP A 283 4.73 -5.30 -17.32
CA ASP A 283 5.08 -3.90 -17.59
C ASP A 283 4.13 -3.24 -18.60
N ASN A 284 2.84 -3.54 -18.47
CA ASN A 284 1.80 -2.94 -19.30
C ASN A 284 1.17 -1.76 -18.57
N VAL A 285 1.66 -0.59 -18.87
CA VAL A 285 1.27 0.69 -18.25
C VAL A 285 0.20 1.46 -19.05
N ALA A 286 -0.53 0.78 -19.96
CA ALA A 286 -1.59 1.43 -20.73
C ALA A 286 -2.76 1.86 -19.84
N ALA A 287 -3.11 3.15 -19.90
CA ALA A 287 -4.24 3.72 -19.17
C ALA A 287 -5.61 3.21 -19.69
N GLY A 288 -6.66 3.40 -18.91
CA GLY A 288 -8.05 3.02 -19.24
C GLY A 288 -8.42 1.60 -18.81
N GLY A 289 -7.46 0.82 -18.26
CA GLY A 289 -7.73 -0.43 -17.57
C GLY A 289 -8.17 -0.21 -16.12
N GLU A 290 -7.93 -1.23 -15.28
CA GLU A 290 -8.32 -1.16 -13.87
C GLU A 290 -7.41 -0.25 -13.06
N SER A 291 -6.11 -0.17 -13.39
CA SER A 291 -5.15 0.69 -12.71
C SER A 291 -5.46 2.17 -12.97
N LEU A 292 -5.64 2.95 -11.90
CA LEU A 292 -5.82 4.40 -11.98
C LEU A 292 -4.47 5.12 -11.95
N TRP A 293 -3.56 4.62 -11.12
CA TRP A 293 -2.20 5.13 -11.03
C TRP A 293 -1.27 4.11 -10.37
N GLU A 294 -0.04 4.09 -10.82
CA GLU A 294 1.02 3.21 -10.35
C GLU A 294 2.25 4.02 -9.93
N ILE A 295 2.90 3.64 -8.83
CA ILE A 295 4.24 4.14 -8.52
C ILE A 295 5.20 3.49 -9.52
N PRO A 296 5.84 4.28 -10.42
CA PRO A 296 6.71 3.75 -11.44
C PRO A 296 8.05 3.32 -10.85
N PHE A 297 8.51 2.13 -11.22
CA PHE A 297 9.85 1.65 -10.93
C PHE A 297 10.59 1.33 -12.22
N ALA A 298 11.77 1.92 -12.40
CA ALA A 298 12.65 1.55 -13.50
C ALA A 298 13.12 0.10 -13.35
N SER A 299 13.53 -0.50 -14.45
CA SER A 299 14.17 -1.83 -14.45
C SER A 299 15.34 -1.87 -13.47
N GLY A 300 15.38 -2.89 -12.62
CA GLY A 300 16.38 -3.01 -11.55
C GLY A 300 16.14 -2.09 -10.35
N ARG A 301 14.93 -1.53 -10.23
CA ARG A 301 14.44 -0.80 -9.05
C ARG A 301 13.09 -1.36 -8.62
N GLY A 302 12.68 -1.07 -7.39
CA GLY A 302 11.44 -1.60 -6.82
C GLY A 302 11.60 -3.07 -6.37
N ARG A 303 10.78 -3.47 -5.40
CA ARG A 303 10.77 -4.82 -4.82
C ARG A 303 9.35 -5.32 -4.61
N VAL A 304 8.50 -5.14 -5.61
CA VAL A 304 7.08 -5.47 -5.50
C VAL A 304 6.88 -6.98 -5.51
N VAL A 305 7.44 -7.67 -6.50
CA VAL A 305 7.36 -9.14 -6.61
C VAL A 305 8.17 -9.81 -5.49
N TYR A 306 9.34 -9.24 -5.13
CA TYR A 306 10.11 -9.71 -3.97
C TYR A 306 9.29 -9.65 -2.68
N THR A 307 8.52 -8.58 -2.50
CA THR A 307 7.75 -8.34 -1.27
C THR A 307 6.43 -9.11 -1.25
N TYR A 308 5.67 -9.05 -2.34
CA TYR A 308 4.29 -9.56 -2.43
C TYR A 308 4.13 -10.70 -3.45
N GLY A 309 5.20 -11.33 -3.88
CA GLY A 309 5.16 -12.44 -4.83
C GLY A 309 5.48 -13.80 -4.19
N ILE A 310 5.33 -14.84 -5.01
CA ILE A 310 5.60 -16.22 -4.62
C ILE A 310 7.09 -16.43 -4.34
N LYS A 311 7.41 -17.29 -3.39
CA LYS A 311 8.78 -17.65 -3.03
C LYS A 311 9.41 -18.57 -4.06
N HIS A 312 10.61 -18.19 -4.55
CA HIS A 312 11.54 -19.03 -5.28
C HIS A 312 12.75 -19.34 -4.39
N GLN A 313 13.04 -20.62 -4.15
CA GLN A 313 14.06 -21.04 -3.18
C GLN A 313 15.50 -20.93 -3.75
N ALA A 314 15.65 -20.91 -5.08
CA ALA A 314 16.93 -20.76 -5.78
C ALA A 314 16.71 -20.09 -7.13
N ALA A 315 17.77 -19.93 -7.91
CA ALA A 315 17.66 -19.62 -9.34
C ALA A 315 16.92 -20.76 -10.07
N ASP A 316 16.04 -20.39 -10.98
CA ASP A 316 15.20 -21.31 -11.75
C ASP A 316 14.85 -20.72 -13.13
N GLN A 317 13.87 -21.29 -13.83
CA GLN A 317 13.43 -20.82 -15.14
C GLN A 317 12.78 -19.45 -15.13
N TYR A 318 12.44 -18.89 -13.95
CA TYR A 318 11.73 -17.62 -13.79
C TYR A 318 12.55 -16.54 -13.09
N THR A 319 13.59 -16.91 -12.35
CA THR A 319 14.39 -15.95 -11.58
C THR A 319 15.85 -16.39 -11.45
N SER A 320 16.77 -15.41 -11.37
CA SER A 320 18.21 -15.66 -11.29
C SER A 320 18.73 -16.04 -9.91
N GLN A 321 17.89 -16.00 -8.87
CA GLN A 321 18.32 -16.27 -7.49
C GLN A 321 17.12 -16.57 -6.57
N ASN A 322 17.40 -16.88 -5.30
CA ASN A 322 16.40 -16.97 -4.24
C ASN A 322 15.69 -15.62 -4.06
N GLN A 323 14.38 -15.55 -4.35
CA GLN A 323 13.58 -14.30 -4.33
C GLN A 323 12.15 -14.54 -3.91
N GLY A 324 11.40 -13.46 -3.65
CA GLY A 324 9.98 -13.49 -3.34
C GLY A 324 9.65 -13.98 -1.93
N GLY A 325 8.37 -14.01 -1.61
CA GLY A 325 7.82 -14.58 -0.37
C GLY A 325 8.20 -13.83 0.90
N ALA A 326 8.45 -12.51 0.83
CA ALA A 326 8.76 -11.72 2.02
C ALA A 326 7.50 -11.46 2.87
N ASN A 327 6.36 -11.26 2.23
CA ASN A 327 5.06 -11.05 2.87
C ASN A 327 4.04 -12.10 2.39
N GLY A 328 3.02 -12.32 3.18
CA GLY A 328 1.96 -13.25 2.84
C GLY A 328 0.69 -13.05 3.68
N PRO A 329 -0.37 -13.78 3.35
CA PRO A 329 -1.60 -13.75 4.12
C PRO A 329 -1.43 -14.47 5.45
N LEU A 330 -2.21 -14.05 6.45
CA LEU A 330 -2.50 -14.93 7.58
C LEU A 330 -3.27 -16.15 7.06
N PRO A 331 -2.91 -17.38 7.44
CA PRO A 331 -3.40 -18.58 6.75
C PRO A 331 -4.91 -18.79 6.82
N TYR A 332 -5.57 -18.28 7.86
CA TYR A 332 -7.02 -18.40 7.96
C TYR A 332 -7.76 -17.62 6.87
N LEU A 333 -7.14 -16.57 6.26
CA LEU A 333 -7.75 -15.83 5.16
C LEU A 333 -8.12 -16.74 3.98
N TYR A 334 -7.31 -17.77 3.71
CA TYR A 334 -7.61 -18.76 2.67
C TYR A 334 -8.95 -19.45 2.91
N TYR A 335 -9.27 -19.77 4.18
CA TYR A 335 -10.49 -20.48 4.58
C TYR A 335 -11.69 -19.55 4.78
N ASP A 336 -11.44 -18.26 4.98
CA ASP A 336 -12.51 -17.27 5.07
C ASP A 336 -13.10 -16.94 3.69
N TYR A 337 -12.33 -17.13 2.60
CA TYR A 337 -12.88 -17.05 1.25
C TYR A 337 -13.85 -18.21 0.98
N ASP A 338 -14.91 -17.92 0.21
CA ASP A 338 -15.67 -19.01 -0.42
C ASP A 338 -14.74 -19.79 -1.37
N LYS A 339 -14.88 -21.12 -1.40
CA LYS A 339 -14.05 -21.99 -2.25
C LYS A 339 -14.17 -21.66 -3.75
N ASP A 340 -15.29 -21.09 -4.15
CA ASP A 340 -15.58 -20.70 -5.52
C ASP A 340 -15.17 -19.24 -5.83
N ASP A 341 -14.58 -18.52 -4.87
CA ASP A 341 -14.03 -17.18 -5.07
C ASP A 341 -12.65 -17.26 -5.73
N ILE A 342 -12.57 -16.84 -6.99
CA ILE A 342 -11.32 -16.90 -7.76
C ILE A 342 -10.19 -16.06 -7.16
N ARG A 343 -10.50 -15.06 -6.33
CA ARG A 343 -9.50 -14.22 -5.67
C ARG A 343 -8.66 -14.99 -4.67
N ARG A 344 -9.22 -16.05 -4.05
CA ARG A 344 -8.57 -16.89 -3.04
C ARG A 344 -7.24 -17.46 -3.55
N ASP A 345 -7.30 -18.18 -4.67
CA ASP A 345 -6.17 -18.94 -5.20
C ASP A 345 -5.17 -18.05 -5.97
N ILE A 346 -5.56 -16.79 -6.24
CA ILE A 346 -4.65 -15.77 -6.76
C ILE A 346 -3.95 -15.04 -5.62
N THR A 347 -4.65 -14.78 -4.50
CA THR A 347 -4.12 -14.00 -3.38
C THR A 347 -3.30 -14.84 -2.41
N CYS A 348 -3.79 -16.03 -2.04
CA CYS A 348 -3.22 -16.86 -0.98
C CYS A 348 -2.53 -18.10 -1.57
N ILE A 349 -1.21 -18.17 -1.50
CA ILE A 349 -0.42 -19.22 -2.15
C ILE A 349 0.18 -20.18 -1.10
N PRO A 350 -0.27 -21.46 -1.09
CA PRO A 350 0.20 -22.49 -0.16
C PRO A 350 1.47 -23.22 -0.64
N TYR A 351 2.09 -22.77 -1.72
CA TYR A 351 3.27 -23.40 -2.31
C TYR A 351 4.40 -22.40 -2.56
N GLU A 352 5.55 -22.95 -2.90
CA GLU A 352 6.74 -22.20 -3.31
C GLU A 352 7.46 -22.96 -4.43
N TRP A 353 8.34 -22.29 -5.16
CA TRP A 353 9.21 -22.92 -6.15
C TRP A 353 10.41 -23.58 -5.46
N SER A 354 10.64 -24.86 -5.77
CA SER A 354 11.68 -25.70 -5.18
C SER A 354 13.08 -25.19 -5.52
N LYS A 355 14.03 -25.47 -4.65
CA LYS A 355 15.47 -25.37 -5.00
C LYS A 355 15.96 -26.56 -5.85
N ASP A 356 15.25 -27.69 -5.77
CA ASP A 356 15.60 -28.90 -6.51
C ASP A 356 15.01 -28.81 -7.92
N LEU A 357 15.74 -29.33 -8.90
CA LEU A 357 15.35 -29.26 -10.30
C LEU A 357 15.02 -30.66 -10.83
N VAL A 358 14.00 -30.73 -11.67
CA VAL A 358 13.68 -31.92 -12.47
C VAL A 358 13.82 -31.50 -13.95
N ASP A 359 14.64 -32.20 -14.71
CA ASP A 359 14.97 -31.87 -16.11
C ASP A 359 15.42 -30.40 -16.29
N GLY A 360 16.19 -29.90 -15.32
CA GLY A 360 16.73 -28.54 -15.33
C GLY A 360 15.73 -27.44 -14.93
N LYS A 361 14.52 -27.79 -14.52
CA LYS A 361 13.47 -26.84 -14.12
C LYS A 361 13.05 -27.04 -12.67
N SER A 362 12.79 -25.95 -11.99
CA SER A 362 12.15 -25.95 -10.68
C SER A 362 10.67 -26.36 -10.81
N TYR A 363 10.11 -26.86 -9.74
CA TYR A 363 8.71 -27.25 -9.63
C TYR A 363 8.10 -26.70 -8.32
N GLN A 364 6.78 -26.57 -8.29
CA GLN A 364 6.07 -26.12 -7.12
C GLN A 364 6.06 -27.23 -6.05
N GLN A 365 6.28 -26.84 -4.79
CA GLN A 365 6.22 -27.72 -3.61
C GLN A 365 5.41 -27.05 -2.49
N LEU A 366 4.84 -27.84 -1.57
CA LEU A 366 4.10 -27.32 -0.43
C LEU A 366 4.96 -26.41 0.45
N ARG A 367 4.45 -25.25 0.78
CA ARG A 367 5.03 -24.30 1.72
C ARG A 367 4.35 -24.44 3.08
N GLY A 368 5.11 -24.28 4.18
CA GLY A 368 4.55 -24.34 5.53
C GLY A 368 3.44 -23.32 5.75
N ILE A 369 2.37 -23.70 6.44
CA ILE A 369 1.17 -22.89 6.65
C ILE A 369 1.49 -21.49 7.27
N ASN A 370 2.50 -21.41 8.11
CA ASN A 370 2.99 -20.17 8.72
C ASN A 370 3.86 -19.30 7.79
N LYS A 371 4.01 -19.67 6.51
CA LYS A 371 4.88 -19.01 5.53
C LYS A 371 4.21 -18.80 4.18
N TRP A 372 2.90 -18.96 4.06
CA TRP A 372 2.20 -18.77 2.80
C TRP A 372 2.49 -17.39 2.22
N CYS A 373 2.52 -17.29 0.90
CA CYS A 373 2.86 -16.09 0.16
C CYS A 373 1.61 -15.45 -0.44
N PHE A 374 1.70 -14.16 -0.76
CA PHE A 374 0.80 -13.56 -1.74
C PHE A 374 1.17 -14.01 -3.15
N GLY A 375 0.19 -14.02 -4.06
CA GLY A 375 0.37 -14.44 -5.45
C GLY A 375 -0.18 -13.47 -6.49
N LYS A 376 -0.57 -12.25 -6.08
CA LYS A 376 -1.00 -11.19 -7.00
C LYS A 376 0.13 -10.73 -7.92
N TYR A 377 1.37 -10.83 -7.46
CA TYR A 377 2.57 -10.54 -8.24
C TYR A 377 3.40 -11.81 -8.37
N ARG A 378 3.88 -12.12 -9.59
CA ARG A 378 4.60 -13.38 -9.85
C ARG A 378 5.75 -13.16 -10.81
N TYR A 379 6.91 -13.78 -10.52
CA TYR A 379 8.04 -13.82 -11.46
C TYR A 379 7.68 -14.57 -12.74
N GLU A 380 6.82 -15.60 -12.64
CA GLU A 380 6.33 -16.41 -13.76
C GLU A 380 5.51 -15.60 -14.77
N TRP A 381 4.96 -14.46 -14.37
CA TRP A 381 4.22 -13.55 -15.24
C TRP A 381 5.08 -12.45 -15.86
N MET A 382 6.30 -12.24 -15.36
CA MET A 382 7.24 -11.27 -15.92
C MET A 382 7.78 -11.73 -17.26
N LYS A 383 8.22 -10.80 -18.09
CA LYS A 383 9.01 -11.13 -19.28
C LYS A 383 10.29 -11.84 -18.83
N SER A 384 10.54 -13.04 -19.36
CA SER A 384 11.64 -13.91 -18.91
C SER A 384 13.02 -13.25 -18.98
N GLU A 385 13.29 -12.45 -20.01
CA GLU A 385 14.52 -11.67 -20.14
C GLU A 385 14.74 -10.70 -18.98
N ARG A 386 13.65 -10.06 -18.51
CA ARG A 386 13.68 -9.16 -17.35
C ARG A 386 13.87 -9.92 -16.05
N ALA A 387 13.07 -10.95 -15.82
CA ALA A 387 13.11 -11.74 -14.59
C ALA A 387 14.47 -12.41 -14.36
N LEU A 388 15.08 -12.96 -15.42
CA LEU A 388 16.38 -13.63 -15.37
C LEU A 388 17.57 -12.67 -15.28
N SER A 389 17.41 -11.40 -15.67
CA SER A 389 18.47 -10.38 -15.59
C SER A 389 18.60 -9.73 -14.21
N LEU A 390 17.66 -9.97 -13.29
CA LEU A 390 17.61 -9.31 -11.99
C LEU A 390 18.74 -9.80 -11.07
N GLY A 391 19.68 -8.92 -10.79
CA GLY A 391 20.86 -9.23 -9.97
C GLY A 391 20.67 -9.06 -8.45
N LYS A 392 19.56 -8.48 -7.95
CA LYS A 392 19.38 -8.14 -6.53
C LYS A 392 17.92 -7.87 -6.19
N ASN A 393 17.06 -8.75 -5.94
CA ASN A 393 15.71 -8.53 -5.39
C ASN A 393 14.87 -7.34 -5.95
N ASP A 394 15.44 -6.56 -6.85
CA ASP A 394 14.83 -5.42 -7.50
C ASP A 394 14.22 -5.86 -8.83
N ASP A 395 12.89 -5.92 -8.87
CA ASP A 395 12.14 -6.50 -9.98
C ASP A 395 11.65 -5.46 -11.01
N GLY A 396 11.56 -4.19 -10.59
CA GLY A 396 11.14 -3.09 -11.45
C GLY A 396 9.65 -3.14 -11.85
N VAL A 397 8.86 -3.97 -11.20
CA VAL A 397 7.41 -3.98 -11.37
C VAL A 397 6.81 -2.81 -10.62
N ASN A 398 5.89 -2.08 -11.25
CA ASN A 398 5.22 -0.94 -10.64
C ASN A 398 4.34 -1.38 -9.47
N TRP A 399 4.25 -0.51 -8.45
CA TRP A 399 3.28 -0.68 -7.38
C TRP A 399 1.94 -0.05 -7.76
N GLN A 400 0.89 -0.85 -7.88
CA GLN A 400 -0.47 -0.37 -8.14
C GLN A 400 -1.03 0.35 -6.90
N TYR A 401 -0.93 1.68 -6.89
CA TYR A 401 -1.33 2.50 -5.74
C TYR A 401 -2.85 2.60 -5.61
N MET A 402 -3.56 2.69 -6.73
CA MET A 402 -5.01 2.77 -6.77
C MET A 402 -5.57 2.09 -8.03
N ARG A 403 -6.67 1.36 -7.86
CA ARG A 403 -7.37 0.69 -8.95
C ARG A 403 -8.89 0.85 -8.84
N LEU A 404 -9.59 0.63 -9.94
CA LEU A 404 -11.02 0.92 -10.09
C LEU A 404 -11.90 0.17 -9.07
N ALA A 405 -11.53 -1.05 -8.66
CA ALA A 405 -12.25 -1.77 -7.62
C ALA A 405 -12.31 -1.00 -6.29
N ASP A 406 -11.27 -0.23 -5.94
CA ASP A 406 -11.28 0.62 -4.75
C ASP A 406 -12.31 1.75 -4.89
N VAL A 407 -12.40 2.35 -6.07
CA VAL A 407 -13.42 3.38 -6.38
C VAL A 407 -14.83 2.82 -6.23
N TYR A 408 -15.09 1.63 -6.75
CA TYR A 408 -16.38 0.96 -6.60
C TYR A 408 -16.74 0.70 -5.13
N LEU A 409 -15.81 0.17 -4.34
CA LEU A 409 -16.07 -0.16 -2.94
C LEU A 409 -16.10 1.08 -2.04
N MET A 410 -15.35 2.15 -2.35
CA MET A 410 -15.49 3.46 -1.69
C MET A 410 -16.85 4.10 -1.99
N ALA A 411 -17.35 4.02 -3.24
CA ALA A 411 -18.69 4.49 -3.59
C ALA A 411 -19.77 3.74 -2.80
N ALA A 412 -19.69 2.40 -2.76
CA ALA A 412 -20.64 1.57 -2.02
C ALA A 412 -20.65 1.90 -0.52
N GLU A 413 -19.46 2.07 0.08
CA GLU A 413 -19.32 2.47 1.47
C GLU A 413 -19.95 3.84 1.74
N ALA A 414 -19.62 4.83 0.92
CA ALA A 414 -20.09 6.20 1.11
C ALA A 414 -21.62 6.33 0.95
N ILE A 415 -22.21 5.63 -0.03
CA ILE A 415 -23.66 5.60 -0.23
C ILE A 415 -24.37 4.92 0.95
N ASN A 416 -23.86 3.78 1.42
CA ASN A 416 -24.40 3.10 2.59
C ASN A 416 -24.34 4.00 3.84
N ALA A 417 -23.21 4.67 4.07
CA ALA A 417 -23.01 5.50 5.26
C ALA A 417 -23.83 6.79 5.23
N LEU A 418 -23.93 7.45 4.07
CA LEU A 418 -24.55 8.77 3.93
C LEU A 418 -26.05 8.68 3.66
N ASP A 419 -26.45 7.84 2.68
CA ASP A 419 -27.83 7.79 2.19
C ASP A 419 -28.66 6.71 2.90
N ASN A 420 -28.01 5.78 3.60
CA ASN A 420 -28.63 4.56 4.15
C ASN A 420 -29.44 3.77 3.08
N ASP A 421 -28.93 3.75 1.85
CA ASP A 421 -29.53 3.07 0.70
C ASP A 421 -28.66 1.87 0.25
N GLN A 422 -28.91 0.71 0.87
CA GLN A 422 -28.16 -0.52 0.61
C GLN A 422 -28.40 -1.05 -0.81
N GLN A 423 -29.56 -0.78 -1.41
CA GLN A 423 -29.87 -1.22 -2.77
C GLN A 423 -29.06 -0.43 -3.81
N THR A 424 -28.89 0.87 -3.61
CA THR A 424 -28.02 1.68 -4.45
C THR A 424 -26.55 1.36 -4.17
N ALA A 425 -26.13 1.23 -2.91
CA ALA A 425 -24.77 0.83 -2.54
C ALA A 425 -24.38 -0.52 -3.17
N TRP A 426 -25.31 -1.48 -3.21
CA TRP A 426 -25.10 -2.77 -3.86
C TRP A 426 -24.76 -2.67 -5.35
N LYS A 427 -25.34 -1.72 -6.08
CA LYS A 427 -25.03 -1.53 -7.51
C LYS A 427 -23.55 -1.23 -7.76
N TYR A 428 -22.90 -0.61 -6.78
CA TYR A 428 -21.46 -0.31 -6.83
C TYR A 428 -20.60 -1.47 -6.31
N MET A 429 -21.04 -2.24 -5.32
CA MET A 429 -20.32 -3.42 -4.86
C MET A 429 -20.39 -4.58 -5.85
N LYS A 430 -21.56 -4.79 -6.47
CA LYS A 430 -21.86 -5.94 -7.33
C LYS A 430 -20.82 -6.20 -8.45
N PRO A 431 -20.34 -5.20 -9.23
CA PRO A 431 -19.39 -5.47 -10.30
C PRO A 431 -18.08 -6.11 -9.83
N VAL A 432 -17.63 -5.77 -8.61
CA VAL A 432 -16.42 -6.38 -7.98
C VAL A 432 -16.67 -7.84 -7.63
N LEU A 433 -17.89 -8.19 -7.21
CA LEU A 433 -18.28 -9.56 -6.85
C LEU A 433 -18.57 -10.41 -8.09
N ASP A 434 -19.19 -9.84 -9.11
CA ASP A 434 -19.56 -10.57 -10.35
C ASP A 434 -18.36 -11.17 -11.07
N ARG A 435 -17.19 -10.52 -11.00
CA ARG A 435 -15.96 -11.04 -11.60
C ARG A 435 -15.25 -12.09 -10.74
N ALA A 436 -15.65 -12.21 -9.46
CA ALA A 436 -14.96 -13.02 -8.46
C ALA A 436 -15.72 -14.30 -8.10
N LEU A 437 -17.04 -14.29 -8.17
CA LEU A 437 -17.91 -15.33 -7.65
C LEU A 437 -18.98 -15.76 -8.66
N PRO A 438 -19.45 -17.02 -8.61
CA PRO A 438 -20.63 -17.46 -9.34
C PRO A 438 -21.87 -16.65 -8.97
N ALA A 439 -22.74 -16.41 -9.94
CA ALA A 439 -23.94 -15.56 -9.80
C ALA A 439 -24.84 -15.95 -8.59
N ALA A 440 -25.01 -17.24 -8.32
CA ALA A 440 -25.79 -17.71 -7.17
C ALA A 440 -25.20 -17.28 -5.82
N LYS A 441 -23.87 -17.24 -5.71
CA LYS A 441 -23.15 -16.75 -4.52
C LYS A 441 -23.32 -15.24 -4.38
N VAL A 442 -23.23 -14.51 -5.48
CA VAL A 442 -23.44 -13.04 -5.49
C VAL A 442 -24.85 -12.69 -5.01
N GLU A 443 -25.89 -13.41 -5.46
CA GLU A 443 -27.26 -13.19 -5.00
C GLU A 443 -27.44 -13.54 -3.51
N ALA A 444 -26.77 -14.59 -3.01
CA ALA A 444 -26.80 -14.91 -1.59
C ALA A 444 -26.14 -13.80 -0.74
N LEU A 445 -25.00 -13.25 -1.20
CA LEU A 445 -24.34 -12.11 -0.55
C LEU A 445 -25.20 -10.85 -0.61
N LYS A 446 -25.92 -10.61 -1.71
CA LYS A 446 -26.86 -9.50 -1.79
C LYS A 446 -27.89 -9.56 -0.67
N ALA A 447 -28.55 -10.71 -0.50
CA ALA A 447 -29.54 -10.89 0.56
C ALA A 447 -28.94 -10.67 1.96
N LYS A 448 -27.71 -11.15 2.20
CA LYS A 448 -26.97 -10.98 3.46
C LYS A 448 -26.65 -9.50 3.73
N TYR A 449 -26.06 -8.80 2.76
CA TYR A 449 -25.51 -7.47 2.99
C TYR A 449 -26.59 -6.37 2.92
N THR A 450 -27.60 -6.51 2.07
CA THR A 450 -28.63 -5.46 1.93
C THR A 450 -29.73 -5.52 2.99
N ALA A 451 -29.58 -6.34 4.02
CA ALA A 451 -30.55 -6.48 5.10
C ALA A 451 -30.72 -5.16 5.92
N ASN A 452 -29.64 -4.45 6.17
CA ASN A 452 -29.62 -3.14 6.84
C ASN A 452 -28.24 -2.48 6.66
N GLN A 453 -28.09 -1.25 7.17
CA GLN A 453 -26.86 -0.45 7.06
C GLN A 453 -25.65 -1.13 7.68
N GLU A 454 -25.80 -1.74 8.85
CA GLU A 454 -24.72 -2.44 9.56
C GLU A 454 -24.29 -3.71 8.81
N ALA A 455 -25.24 -4.51 8.33
CA ALA A 455 -24.95 -5.68 7.52
C ALA A 455 -24.19 -5.32 6.24
N PHE A 456 -24.55 -4.21 5.61
CA PHE A 456 -23.84 -3.72 4.43
C PHE A 456 -22.43 -3.25 4.76
N PHE A 457 -22.26 -2.51 5.86
CA PHE A 457 -20.93 -2.10 6.33
C PHE A 457 -20.03 -3.33 6.62
N ASN A 458 -20.56 -4.35 7.29
CA ASN A 458 -19.82 -5.59 7.51
C ASN A 458 -19.46 -6.28 6.19
N GLY A 459 -20.33 -6.20 5.19
CA GLY A 459 -20.03 -6.65 3.82
C GLY A 459 -18.89 -5.85 3.17
N ILE A 460 -18.83 -4.52 3.36
CA ILE A 460 -17.69 -3.69 2.91
C ILE A 460 -16.40 -4.13 3.60
N VAL A 461 -16.42 -4.32 4.91
CA VAL A 461 -15.24 -4.77 5.69
C VAL A 461 -14.74 -6.12 5.19
N GLU A 462 -15.64 -7.07 4.94
CA GLU A 462 -15.34 -8.40 4.42
C GLU A 462 -14.80 -8.32 2.98
N GLN A 463 -15.51 -7.67 2.07
CA GLN A 463 -15.15 -7.65 0.65
C GLN A 463 -13.90 -6.81 0.35
N ARG A 464 -13.67 -5.73 1.07
CA ARG A 464 -12.39 -5.00 0.96
C ARG A 464 -11.22 -5.84 1.47
N GLY A 465 -11.42 -6.67 2.49
CA GLY A 465 -10.43 -7.64 2.95
C GLY A 465 -10.05 -8.64 1.85
N PHE A 466 -11.04 -9.27 1.23
CA PHE A 466 -10.82 -10.23 0.14
C PHE A 466 -10.23 -9.57 -1.11
N GLU A 467 -10.71 -8.41 -1.47
CA GLU A 467 -10.27 -7.73 -2.69
C GLU A 467 -8.84 -7.18 -2.59
N PHE A 468 -8.46 -6.61 -1.42
CA PHE A 468 -7.23 -5.84 -1.29
C PHE A 468 -6.15 -6.46 -0.40
N ALA A 469 -6.29 -7.69 0.08
CA ALA A 469 -5.21 -8.37 0.80
C ALA A 469 -3.93 -8.40 -0.07
N GLY A 470 -2.82 -7.93 0.49
CA GLY A 470 -1.55 -7.76 -0.23
C GLY A 470 -1.42 -6.44 -1.02
N GLU A 471 -2.25 -5.40 -0.71
CA GLU A 471 -2.21 -4.10 -1.40
C GLU A 471 -2.06 -2.90 -0.43
N MET A 472 -1.60 -3.10 0.80
CA MET A 472 -1.32 -2.06 1.81
C MET A 472 -2.53 -1.20 2.24
N LEU A 473 -3.77 -1.64 2.02
CA LEU A 473 -4.95 -0.84 2.35
C LEU A 473 -5.57 -1.23 3.71
N ARG A 474 -5.48 -2.49 4.09
CA ARG A 474 -6.24 -3.07 5.20
C ARG A 474 -6.03 -2.37 6.54
N LYS A 475 -4.78 -2.13 6.95
CA LYS A 475 -4.48 -1.44 8.22
C LYS A 475 -5.16 -0.07 8.29
N ALA A 476 -5.03 0.73 7.24
CA ALA A 476 -5.60 2.07 7.19
C ALA A 476 -7.14 2.04 7.21
N ASP A 477 -7.76 1.06 6.54
CA ASP A 477 -9.21 0.84 6.60
C ASP A 477 -9.67 0.48 8.03
N LEU A 478 -9.00 -0.46 8.70
CA LEU A 478 -9.34 -0.83 10.08
C LEU A 478 -9.20 0.34 11.05
N VAL A 479 -8.16 1.17 10.88
CA VAL A 479 -7.95 2.37 11.68
C VAL A 479 -9.07 3.37 11.44
N ARG A 480 -9.36 3.76 10.18
CA ARG A 480 -10.37 4.78 9.90
C ARG A 480 -11.80 4.36 10.27
N TRP A 481 -12.10 3.08 10.24
CA TRP A 481 -13.39 2.53 10.68
C TRP A 481 -13.52 2.42 12.21
N GLY A 482 -12.42 2.48 12.95
CA GLY A 482 -12.43 2.37 14.40
C GLY A 482 -12.50 0.95 14.94
N ILE A 483 -12.24 -0.07 14.12
CA ILE A 483 -12.40 -1.50 14.43
C ILE A 483 -11.08 -2.27 14.52
N ILE A 484 -9.94 -1.58 14.50
CA ILE A 484 -8.62 -2.23 14.45
C ILE A 484 -8.39 -3.17 15.65
N ASP A 485 -8.74 -2.76 16.87
CA ASP A 485 -8.55 -3.59 18.06
C ASP A 485 -9.37 -4.87 18.01
N GLU A 486 -10.63 -4.75 17.58
CA GLU A 486 -11.55 -5.88 17.42
C GLU A 486 -11.02 -6.88 16.38
N LYS A 487 -10.68 -6.39 15.19
CA LYS A 487 -10.22 -7.25 14.09
C LYS A 487 -8.87 -7.90 14.35
N MET A 488 -7.97 -7.22 15.04
CA MET A 488 -6.69 -7.80 15.45
C MET A 488 -6.87 -8.87 16.55
N ALA A 489 -7.81 -8.68 17.49
CA ALA A 489 -8.15 -9.71 18.47
C ALA A 489 -8.82 -10.93 17.81
N GLU A 490 -9.76 -10.70 16.87
CA GLU A 490 -10.37 -11.75 16.06
C GLU A 490 -9.33 -12.55 15.28
N ALA A 491 -8.31 -11.88 14.72
CA ALA A 491 -7.22 -12.53 14.00
C ALA A 491 -6.44 -13.52 14.89
N LYS A 492 -6.10 -13.14 16.12
CA LYS A 492 -5.45 -14.07 17.08
C LYS A 492 -6.35 -15.25 17.43
N GLN A 493 -7.64 -14.99 17.61
CA GLN A 493 -8.60 -16.07 17.90
C GLN A 493 -8.70 -17.04 16.72
N LYS A 494 -8.84 -16.55 15.49
CA LYS A 494 -8.89 -17.38 14.28
C LYS A 494 -7.60 -18.19 14.08
N LEU A 495 -6.44 -17.62 14.35
CA LEU A 495 -5.17 -18.35 14.31
C LEU A 495 -5.12 -19.45 15.37
N THR A 496 -5.62 -19.19 16.58
CA THR A 496 -5.72 -20.17 17.66
C THR A 496 -6.68 -21.32 17.29
N ASP A 497 -7.84 -20.98 16.76
CA ASP A 497 -8.83 -21.96 16.32
C ASP A 497 -8.28 -22.81 15.15
N LEU A 498 -7.62 -22.19 14.18
CA LEU A 498 -6.97 -22.89 13.07
C LEU A 498 -5.85 -23.81 13.57
N SER A 499 -4.99 -23.31 14.47
CA SER A 499 -3.90 -24.09 15.08
C SER A 499 -4.40 -25.36 15.79
N ASN A 500 -5.55 -25.27 16.45
CA ASN A 500 -6.19 -26.36 17.18
C ASN A 500 -7.23 -27.13 16.35
N ARG A 501 -7.46 -26.76 15.09
CA ARG A 501 -8.56 -27.27 14.26
C ARG A 501 -9.89 -27.23 15.03
N ALA A 502 -10.20 -26.06 15.56
CA ALA A 502 -11.42 -25.80 16.33
C ALA A 502 -12.33 -24.80 15.60
N GLY A 503 -13.51 -24.54 16.14
CA GLY A 503 -14.45 -23.56 15.61
C GLY A 503 -14.80 -23.83 14.14
N SER A 504 -14.63 -22.84 13.30
CA SER A 504 -14.88 -22.93 11.85
C SER A 504 -13.91 -23.83 11.09
N TYR A 505 -12.78 -24.22 11.70
CA TYR A 505 -11.71 -25.01 11.06
C TYR A 505 -11.68 -26.47 11.49
N LYS A 506 -12.69 -26.95 12.24
CA LYS A 506 -12.76 -28.30 12.80
C LYS A 506 -12.88 -29.42 11.76
N ASP A 507 -13.38 -29.08 10.58
CA ASP A 507 -13.63 -29.99 9.45
C ASP A 507 -12.46 -30.08 8.46
N LEU A 508 -11.36 -29.35 8.70
CA LEU A 508 -10.17 -29.43 7.87
C LEU A 508 -9.43 -30.75 8.09
N PRO A 509 -8.88 -31.39 7.02
CA PRO A 509 -8.15 -32.65 7.16
C PRO A 509 -6.81 -32.45 7.90
N LEU A 510 -6.23 -33.53 8.42
CA LEU A 510 -4.91 -33.53 9.08
C LEU A 510 -3.76 -33.39 8.08
N LYS A 511 -3.99 -33.87 6.86
CA LYS A 511 -2.98 -33.91 5.81
C LYS A 511 -3.42 -33.15 4.58
N LEU A 512 -2.45 -32.59 3.87
CA LEU A 512 -2.59 -32.24 2.47
C LEU A 512 -2.12 -33.43 1.62
N TYR A 513 -2.84 -33.65 0.55
CA TYR A 513 -2.50 -34.65 -0.47
C TYR A 513 -2.12 -33.90 -1.75
N TYR A 514 -1.01 -34.27 -2.37
CA TYR A 514 -0.49 -33.50 -3.48
C TYR A 514 0.27 -34.37 -4.49
N LYS A 515 0.25 -33.92 -5.73
CA LYS A 515 1.11 -34.42 -6.81
C LYS A 515 1.55 -33.25 -7.68
N ASN A 516 2.62 -33.44 -8.46
CA ASN A 516 2.99 -32.49 -9.48
C ASN A 516 2.46 -32.94 -10.85
N GLU A 517 1.86 -32.01 -11.58
CA GLU A 517 1.52 -32.13 -13.00
C GLU A 517 2.44 -31.17 -13.78
N GLY A 518 3.55 -31.72 -14.32
CA GLY A 518 4.64 -30.92 -14.80
C GLY A 518 5.31 -30.13 -13.67
N GLU A 519 5.43 -28.83 -13.84
CA GLU A 519 6.01 -27.91 -12.84
C GLU A 519 5.01 -27.53 -11.72
N ASN A 520 3.70 -27.71 -11.97
CA ASN A 520 2.66 -27.22 -11.07
C ASN A 520 2.25 -28.29 -10.07
N ILE A 521 1.96 -27.85 -8.84
CA ILE A 521 1.42 -28.70 -7.77
C ILE A 521 -0.11 -28.68 -7.80
N VAL A 522 -0.70 -29.87 -7.69
CA VAL A 522 -2.14 -30.04 -7.42
C VAL A 522 -2.29 -30.47 -5.98
N ILE A 523 -3.13 -29.79 -5.21
CA ILE A 523 -3.29 -29.99 -3.78
C ILE A 523 -4.75 -30.31 -3.47
N TYR A 524 -4.99 -31.39 -2.72
CA TYR A 524 -6.25 -31.72 -2.09
C TYR A 524 -6.11 -31.62 -0.57
N GLY A 525 -7.18 -31.20 0.10
CA GLY A 525 -7.22 -31.04 1.56
C GLY A 525 -7.20 -29.57 2.02
N LEU A 526 -7.34 -28.62 1.09
CA LEU A 526 -7.36 -27.18 1.37
C LEU A 526 -8.78 -26.62 1.55
N ASN A 527 -9.84 -27.39 1.32
CA ASN A 527 -11.20 -26.87 1.41
C ASN A 527 -11.92 -27.41 2.66
N HIS A 528 -12.87 -26.63 3.15
CA HIS A 528 -13.84 -27.10 4.10
C HIS A 528 -14.58 -28.32 3.54
N GLY A 529 -14.70 -29.37 4.33
CA GLY A 529 -15.33 -30.63 3.94
C GLY A 529 -14.43 -31.61 3.20
N ASP A 530 -13.21 -31.26 2.80
CA ASP A 530 -12.21 -32.23 2.33
C ASP A 530 -11.87 -33.20 3.47
N THR A 531 -11.69 -34.50 3.16
CA THR A 531 -11.42 -35.54 4.17
C THR A 531 -10.11 -36.26 3.93
N ASP A 532 -9.46 -36.73 5.03
CA ASP A 532 -8.25 -37.55 4.91
C ASP A 532 -8.54 -38.90 4.23
N ALA A 533 -9.77 -39.44 4.33
CA ALA A 533 -10.17 -40.66 3.67
C ALA A 533 -10.22 -40.54 2.14
N GLU A 534 -10.84 -39.44 1.65
CA GLU A 534 -10.90 -39.16 0.21
C GLU A 534 -9.51 -38.84 -0.32
N GLY A 535 -8.72 -38.02 0.41
CA GLY A 535 -7.36 -37.70 0.01
C GLY A 535 -6.45 -38.91 -0.10
N ALA A 536 -6.55 -39.85 0.84
CA ALA A 536 -5.78 -41.10 0.81
C ALA A 536 -6.18 -42.06 -0.33
N ALA A 537 -7.38 -41.88 -0.90
CA ALA A 537 -7.87 -42.67 -2.04
C ALA A 537 -7.44 -42.10 -3.41
N LEU A 538 -6.81 -40.91 -3.44
CA LEU A 538 -6.37 -40.28 -4.68
C LEU A 538 -5.12 -40.98 -5.23
N ASP A 539 -5.21 -41.48 -6.46
CA ASP A 539 -4.11 -42.21 -7.10
C ASP A 539 -2.95 -41.26 -7.47
N GLY A 540 -1.72 -41.69 -7.15
CA GLY A 540 -0.51 -40.94 -7.44
C GLY A 540 -0.25 -39.72 -6.52
N TYR A 541 -1.04 -39.53 -5.47
CA TYR A 541 -0.82 -38.42 -4.52
C TYR A 541 0.09 -38.85 -3.36
N SER A 542 1.04 -38.00 -3.02
CA SER A 542 1.79 -38.03 -1.76
C SER A 542 1.02 -37.29 -0.69
N SER A 543 1.30 -37.55 0.60
CA SER A 543 0.65 -36.83 1.70
C SER A 543 1.65 -36.20 2.66
N LYS A 544 1.25 -35.07 3.28
CA LYS A 544 2.04 -34.38 4.29
C LYS A 544 1.13 -33.79 5.36
N GLN A 545 1.48 -34.01 6.64
CA GLN A 545 0.90 -33.20 7.70
C GLN A 545 1.34 -31.74 7.51
N TRP A 546 0.41 -30.82 7.51
CA TRP A 546 0.68 -29.46 7.09
C TRP A 546 0.63 -28.41 8.21
N PHE A 547 0.02 -28.76 9.35
CA PHE A 547 0.02 -27.95 10.56
C PHE A 547 1.29 -28.09 11.38
N VAL A 548 2.09 -29.11 11.15
CA VAL A 548 3.26 -29.44 11.96
C VAL A 548 4.56 -29.44 11.14
N ASP A 549 5.64 -29.13 11.80
CA ASP A 549 6.98 -29.33 11.26
C ASP A 549 7.26 -30.84 11.11
N SER A 550 7.64 -31.27 9.92
CA SER A 550 7.81 -32.69 9.59
C SER A 550 8.96 -33.37 10.34
N LYS A 551 9.90 -32.60 10.88
CA LYS A 551 11.08 -33.11 11.61
C LYS A 551 10.84 -33.20 13.10
N THR A 552 10.16 -32.21 13.66
CA THR A 552 9.97 -32.06 15.11
C THR A 552 8.59 -32.48 15.58
N GLY A 553 7.60 -32.55 14.67
CA GLY A 553 6.19 -32.72 15.02
C GLY A 553 5.54 -31.52 15.70
N ALA A 554 6.28 -30.43 15.88
CA ALA A 554 5.78 -29.21 16.52
C ALA A 554 4.78 -28.47 15.63
N ASN A 555 3.74 -27.89 16.24
CA ASN A 555 2.78 -27.06 15.52
C ASN A 555 3.48 -25.84 14.90
N LEU A 556 3.18 -25.55 13.64
CA LEU A 556 3.74 -24.41 12.90
C LEU A 556 3.08 -23.07 13.28
N LEU A 557 1.82 -23.11 13.74
CA LEU A 557 1.11 -21.94 14.28
C LEU A 557 1.26 -21.94 15.80
N THR A 558 2.46 -21.63 16.27
CA THR A 558 2.81 -21.64 17.70
C THR A 558 2.17 -20.47 18.44
N GLU A 559 2.09 -20.57 19.78
CA GLU A 559 1.68 -19.44 20.62
C GLU A 559 2.58 -18.21 20.42
N ASP A 560 3.89 -18.41 20.26
CA ASP A 560 4.86 -17.34 19.95
C ASP A 560 4.55 -16.65 18.60
N TYR A 561 4.16 -17.43 17.57
CA TYR A 561 3.70 -16.88 16.29
C TYR A 561 2.43 -16.06 16.47
N ILE A 562 1.42 -16.58 17.16
CA ILE A 562 0.11 -15.91 17.36
C ILE A 562 0.28 -14.62 18.19
N ASN A 563 1.01 -14.70 19.30
CA ASN A 563 1.25 -13.54 20.16
C ASN A 563 2.13 -12.47 19.51
N GLY A 564 3.02 -12.87 18.60
CA GLY A 564 3.86 -11.97 17.82
C GLY A 564 3.12 -11.15 16.77
N LEU A 565 1.84 -11.40 16.51
CA LEU A 565 1.04 -10.64 15.56
C LEU A 565 0.87 -9.18 15.99
N TYR A 566 0.65 -8.93 17.28
CA TYR A 566 0.68 -7.60 17.85
C TYR A 566 0.96 -7.65 19.37
N VAL A 567 1.54 -6.55 19.88
CA VAL A 567 1.82 -6.30 21.29
C VAL A 567 1.08 -5.04 21.72
N GLY A 568 0.54 -5.03 22.92
CA GLY A 568 -0.21 -3.88 23.44
C GLY A 568 -1.57 -3.70 22.75
N LYS A 569 -2.01 -2.46 22.61
CA LYS A 569 -3.30 -2.11 22.00
C LYS A 569 -3.09 -1.50 20.62
N PRO A 570 -3.52 -2.17 19.52
CA PRO A 570 -3.26 -1.69 18.16
C PRO A 570 -3.71 -0.26 17.88
N SER A 571 -4.89 0.15 18.37
CA SER A 571 -5.40 1.51 18.16
C SER A 571 -4.53 2.61 18.81
N LEU A 572 -3.80 2.28 19.88
CA LEU A 572 -2.91 3.21 20.58
C LEU A 572 -1.47 3.17 20.06
N ASN A 573 -1.11 2.15 19.28
CA ASN A 573 0.24 1.94 18.78
C ASN A 573 0.29 1.80 17.25
N CYS A 574 -0.74 2.26 16.53
CA CYS A 574 -0.84 2.12 15.07
C CYS A 574 0.08 3.05 14.28
N LEU A 575 0.71 4.02 14.94
CA LEU A 575 1.63 4.96 14.30
C LEU A 575 3.08 4.57 14.55
N TRP A 576 3.94 4.88 13.59
CA TRP A 576 5.38 4.86 13.77
C TRP A 576 5.86 6.15 14.43
N PRO A 577 6.83 6.10 15.34
CA PRO A 577 7.45 7.30 15.90
C PRO A 577 8.33 8.00 14.85
N ILE A 578 8.53 9.31 15.02
CA ILE A 578 9.60 10.02 14.30
C ILE A 578 10.93 9.53 14.83
N TRP A 579 11.88 9.26 13.93
CA TRP A 579 13.21 8.78 14.27
C TRP A 579 13.92 9.71 15.23
N GLN A 580 14.55 9.14 16.24
CA GLN A 580 15.20 9.89 17.35
C GLN A 580 16.17 10.95 16.86
N THR A 581 16.99 10.65 15.84
CA THR A 581 17.96 11.63 15.29
C THR A 581 17.29 12.85 14.66
N PHE A 582 16.09 12.70 14.07
CA PHE A 582 15.36 13.87 13.55
C PHE A 582 14.82 14.74 14.67
N ILE A 583 14.40 14.12 15.78
CA ILE A 583 13.98 14.86 16.98
C ILE A 583 15.14 15.67 17.52
N GLU A 584 16.31 15.06 17.71
CA GLU A 584 17.52 15.70 18.23
C GLU A 584 18.01 16.86 17.34
N LYS A 585 17.88 16.72 16.01
CA LYS A 585 18.26 17.73 15.02
C LYS A 585 17.18 18.79 14.75
N SER A 586 16.01 18.70 15.38
CA SER A 586 14.86 19.56 15.09
C SER A 586 14.86 20.92 15.81
N ASN A 587 15.93 21.26 16.51
CA ASN A 587 16.00 22.45 17.37
C ASN A 587 14.90 22.48 18.45
N GLY A 588 14.53 21.30 18.98
CA GLY A 588 13.50 21.13 20.03
C GLY A 588 12.05 21.22 19.55
N LEU A 589 11.80 21.31 18.24
CA LEU A 589 10.44 21.47 17.70
C LEU A 589 9.73 20.15 17.41
N LEU A 590 10.45 19.03 17.29
CA LEU A 590 9.85 17.70 17.11
C LEU A 590 9.97 16.89 18.39
N ASN A 591 8.95 16.07 18.65
CA ASN A 591 8.93 15.11 19.75
C ASN A 591 8.02 13.92 19.38
N ASN A 592 8.08 12.87 20.20
CA ASN A 592 7.16 11.73 20.15
C ASN A 592 6.28 11.67 21.41
N ASP A 593 6.04 12.83 22.09
CA ASP A 593 5.27 12.90 23.31
C ASP A 593 3.78 12.59 23.11
N GLY A 594 3.12 12.16 24.16
CA GLY A 594 1.73 11.74 24.11
C GLY A 594 1.56 10.38 23.40
N ASN A 595 0.48 10.21 22.65
CA ASN A 595 0.15 8.96 21.93
C ASN A 595 0.98 8.75 20.65
N TYR A 596 2.06 9.49 20.45
CA TYR A 596 2.92 9.38 19.27
C TYR A 596 4.15 8.50 19.54
N GLY A 597 3.92 7.19 19.72
CA GLY A 597 5.03 6.22 19.74
C GLY A 597 5.70 5.99 21.08
N GLN A 598 5.06 6.32 22.20
CA GLN A 598 5.40 5.76 23.49
C GLN A 598 4.46 4.61 23.80
N LEU A 599 5.02 3.47 24.16
CA LEU A 599 4.27 2.37 24.74
C LEU A 599 3.67 2.89 26.06
N SER A 600 2.36 2.88 26.16
CA SER A 600 1.74 2.93 27.49
C SER A 600 2.10 1.63 28.20
N ASP A 601 2.74 1.73 29.37
CA ASP A 601 3.01 0.61 30.26
C ASP A 601 1.75 -0.24 30.52
#